data_cba1391485ac32454cc8a3c6795492ab
#
_entry.id   cba1391485ac32454cc8a3c6795492ab
#
_cell.length_a   1.000
_cell.length_b   1.000
_cell.length_c   1.000
_cell.angle_alpha   90.00
_cell.angle_beta   90.00
_cell.angle_gamma   90.00
#
_symmetry.space_group_name_H-M   'P 1'
#
loop_
_entity.id
_entity.type
_entity.pdbx_description
1 polymer ?
#
loop_
_entity_poly.entity_id
_entity_poly.type
_entity_poly.pdbx_seq_one_letter_code
_entity_poly.pdbx_strand_id
1 'polypeptide(L)'
;MKTKIEIKSIFGKLLFEFECENNTVKKTVEKAIESSADLSSADLSFADLSFANLRFANLRSADLRSANLRSADLSFANLRYANLRSADLRYADLSFANLSSANLRYADQNEGTLFLSIACPEEGSFIAYKKAGDKIVKLMITEDAKRSSATTLKCRASKAKIISIENVDGTPCDQNFVSSDYDASFIYRIGEVVEVTNFDEDRWNECAPGVHFFLSKELAKQYN
;
A
#
# COMPACT_ATOMS: atom_id res chain seq x y z
N MET A 1 -27.24 -24.44 20.06
CA MET A 1 -26.32 -25.51 19.62
C MET A 1 -24.93 -24.95 19.55
N LYS A 2 -23.95 -25.58 20.19
CA LYS A 2 -22.56 -25.15 20.10
C LYS A 2 -22.00 -25.49 18.73
N THR A 3 -21.27 -24.58 18.16
CA THR A 3 -20.58 -24.73 16.87
C THR A 3 -19.11 -24.48 17.08
N LYS A 4 -18.26 -25.42 16.68
CA LYS A 4 -16.82 -25.28 16.67
C LYS A 4 -16.38 -24.73 15.31
N ILE A 5 -15.56 -23.68 15.30
CA ILE A 5 -14.96 -23.11 14.08
C ILE A 5 -13.43 -23.10 14.25
N GLU A 6 -12.75 -23.57 13.22
CA GLU A 6 -11.30 -23.59 13.12
C GLU A 6 -10.83 -22.52 12.17
N ILE A 7 -9.82 -21.76 12.56
CA ILE A 7 -9.06 -20.86 11.69
C ILE A 7 -7.79 -21.58 11.30
N LYS A 8 -7.59 -21.79 10.01
CA LYS A 8 -6.41 -22.44 9.45
C LYS A 8 -5.55 -21.44 8.68
N SER A 9 -4.28 -21.74 8.56
CA SER A 9 -3.42 -21.00 7.65
C SER A 9 -3.73 -21.39 6.19
N ILE A 10 -3.25 -20.56 5.23
CA ILE A 10 -3.26 -20.87 3.79
C ILE A 10 -2.55 -22.19 3.44
N PHE A 11 -1.79 -22.76 4.38
CA PHE A 11 -1.10 -24.06 4.25
C PHE A 11 -1.83 -25.18 4.97
N GLY A 12 -3.05 -24.95 5.51
CA GLY A 12 -3.88 -25.94 6.20
C GLY A 12 -3.51 -26.19 7.67
N LYS A 13 -2.51 -25.48 8.24
CA LYS A 13 -2.16 -25.59 9.66
C LYS A 13 -3.25 -24.94 10.52
N LEU A 14 -3.72 -25.64 11.58
CA LEU A 14 -4.61 -25.05 12.57
C LEU A 14 -3.87 -23.91 13.31
N LEU A 15 -4.45 -22.72 13.31
CA LEU A 15 -3.95 -21.54 14.02
C LEU A 15 -4.74 -21.29 15.30
N PHE A 16 -6.05 -21.43 15.25
CA PHE A 16 -6.95 -21.24 16.37
C PHE A 16 -8.25 -22.00 16.17
N GLU A 17 -8.90 -22.38 17.26
CA GLU A 17 -10.24 -22.96 17.25
C GLU A 17 -11.05 -22.43 18.44
N PHE A 18 -12.33 -22.25 18.21
CA PHE A 18 -13.25 -21.81 19.25
C PHE A 18 -14.62 -22.45 19.09
N GLU A 19 -15.23 -22.82 20.21
CA GLU A 19 -16.56 -23.41 20.25
C GLU A 19 -17.46 -22.61 21.19
N CYS A 20 -18.56 -22.10 20.67
CA CYS A 20 -19.61 -21.45 21.46
C CYS A 20 -20.98 -21.59 20.80
N GLU A 21 -22.03 -21.16 21.47
CA GLU A 21 -23.36 -21.08 20.89
C GLU A 21 -23.41 -19.98 19.81
N ASN A 22 -24.05 -20.32 18.69
CA ASN A 22 -24.12 -19.38 17.52
C ASN A 22 -22.77 -18.80 17.14
N ASN A 23 -21.74 -19.67 17.08
CA ASN A 23 -20.40 -19.27 16.69
C ASN A 23 -20.35 -18.84 15.21
N THR A 24 -19.48 -17.87 14.92
CA THR A 24 -19.19 -17.37 13.56
C THR A 24 -17.69 -17.24 13.37
N VAL A 25 -17.23 -17.15 12.12
CA VAL A 25 -15.82 -16.86 11.82
C VAL A 25 -15.37 -15.58 12.54
N LYS A 26 -16.19 -14.53 12.49
CA LYS A 26 -15.94 -13.28 13.20
C LYS A 26 -15.68 -13.49 14.69
N LYS A 27 -16.61 -14.14 15.41
CA LYS A 27 -16.43 -14.41 16.85
C LYS A 27 -15.19 -15.23 17.14
N THR A 28 -14.87 -16.19 16.29
CA THR A 28 -13.67 -17.02 16.44
C THR A 28 -12.39 -16.20 16.24
N VAL A 29 -12.36 -15.32 15.23
CA VAL A 29 -11.21 -14.43 14.98
C VAL A 29 -11.05 -13.42 16.12
N GLU A 30 -12.12 -12.78 16.56
CA GLU A 30 -12.09 -11.86 17.71
C GLU A 30 -11.56 -12.56 18.96
N LYS A 31 -12.02 -13.79 19.22
CA LYS A 31 -11.54 -14.60 20.36
C LYS A 31 -10.07 -14.99 20.23
N ALA A 32 -9.60 -15.27 19.04
CA ALA A 32 -8.19 -15.51 18.76
C ALA A 32 -7.34 -14.27 19.12
N ILE A 33 -7.79 -13.09 18.71
CA ILE A 33 -7.11 -11.82 18.99
C ILE A 33 -7.08 -11.52 20.50
N GLU A 34 -8.21 -11.66 21.20
CA GLU A 34 -8.29 -11.54 22.66
C GLU A 34 -7.32 -12.49 23.38
N SER A 35 -7.09 -13.67 22.82
CA SER A 35 -6.15 -14.67 23.34
C SER A 35 -4.71 -14.45 22.87
N SER A 36 -4.43 -13.34 22.16
CA SER A 36 -3.13 -13.04 21.55
C SER A 36 -2.62 -14.13 20.60
N ALA A 37 -3.53 -14.87 19.95
CA ALA A 37 -3.15 -15.88 18.98
C ALA A 37 -2.52 -15.24 17.73
N ASP A 38 -1.52 -15.91 17.18
CA ASP A 38 -0.90 -15.50 15.92
C ASP A 38 -1.75 -15.97 14.73
N LEU A 39 -2.38 -15.02 14.05
CA LEU A 39 -3.18 -15.25 12.85
C LEU A 39 -2.38 -14.99 11.56
N SER A 40 -1.06 -14.97 11.65
CA SER A 40 -0.23 -14.82 10.45
C SER A 40 -0.49 -15.96 9.46
N SER A 41 -0.59 -15.61 8.18
CA SER A 41 -0.96 -16.51 7.09
C SER A 41 -2.34 -17.19 7.26
N ALA A 42 -3.25 -16.66 8.08
CA ALA A 42 -4.61 -17.20 8.19
C ALA A 42 -5.33 -17.13 6.83
N ASP A 43 -6.08 -18.19 6.52
CA ASP A 43 -7.05 -18.17 5.42
C ASP A 43 -8.39 -17.65 5.94
N LEU A 44 -8.66 -16.40 5.66
CA LEU A 44 -9.89 -15.68 5.97
C LEU A 44 -10.56 -15.17 4.68
N SER A 45 -10.22 -15.81 3.56
CA SER A 45 -10.81 -15.46 2.27
C SER A 45 -12.33 -15.65 2.32
N PHE A 46 -13.07 -14.70 1.73
CA PHE A 46 -14.54 -14.66 1.72
C PHE A 46 -15.21 -14.60 3.11
N ALA A 47 -14.45 -14.43 4.19
CA ALA A 47 -15.02 -14.36 5.53
C ALA A 47 -15.87 -13.09 5.72
N ASP A 48 -17.00 -13.23 6.42
CA ASP A 48 -17.73 -12.07 6.93
C ASP A 48 -17.14 -11.65 8.29
N LEU A 49 -16.37 -10.57 8.22
CA LEU A 49 -15.71 -9.90 9.35
C LEU A 49 -16.25 -8.46 9.51
N SER A 50 -17.46 -8.20 9.00
CA SER A 50 -18.08 -6.89 9.13
C SER A 50 -18.27 -6.51 10.59
N PHE A 51 -17.92 -5.26 10.93
CA PHE A 51 -17.94 -4.75 12.30
C PHE A 51 -17.06 -5.54 13.30
N ALA A 52 -16.08 -6.32 12.81
CA ALA A 52 -15.19 -7.07 13.69
C ALA A 52 -14.17 -6.14 14.36
N ASN A 53 -13.83 -6.45 15.62
CA ASN A 53 -12.69 -5.85 16.29
C ASN A 53 -11.42 -6.65 15.97
N LEU A 54 -10.64 -6.14 15.01
CA LEU A 54 -9.37 -6.73 14.55
C LEU A 54 -8.17 -5.88 14.98
N ARG A 55 -8.38 -4.99 15.95
CA ARG A 55 -7.34 -4.10 16.44
C ARG A 55 -6.16 -4.87 17.00
N PHE A 56 -4.94 -4.44 16.64
CA PHE A 56 -3.68 -5.09 16.97
C PHE A 56 -3.50 -6.54 16.44
N ALA A 57 -4.40 -7.03 15.60
CA ALA A 57 -4.31 -8.38 15.05
C ALA A 57 -2.99 -8.58 14.29
N ASN A 58 -2.34 -9.73 14.49
CA ASN A 58 -1.27 -10.15 13.60
C ASN A 58 -1.86 -10.95 12.42
N LEU A 59 -2.12 -10.25 11.32
CA LEU A 59 -2.65 -10.78 10.06
C LEU A 59 -1.59 -10.74 8.94
N ARG A 60 -0.32 -10.78 9.32
CA ARG A 60 0.78 -10.80 8.34
C ARG A 60 0.62 -11.95 7.37
N SER A 61 0.71 -11.66 6.07
CA SER A 61 0.55 -12.65 4.98
C SER A 61 -0.79 -13.40 5.00
N ALA A 62 -1.79 -12.94 5.74
CA ALA A 62 -3.12 -13.54 5.74
C ALA A 62 -3.81 -13.37 4.38
N ASP A 63 -4.62 -14.33 3.99
CA ASP A 63 -5.51 -14.24 2.85
C ASP A 63 -6.86 -13.69 3.29
N LEU A 64 -7.15 -12.46 2.89
CA LEU A 64 -8.39 -11.73 3.15
C LEU A 64 -9.11 -11.38 1.82
N ARG A 65 -8.81 -12.13 0.74
CA ARG A 65 -9.46 -11.90 -0.56
C ARG A 65 -10.96 -11.98 -0.44
N SER A 66 -11.63 -10.97 -0.99
CA SER A 66 -13.09 -10.89 -1.00
C SER A 66 -13.74 -11.02 0.40
N ALA A 67 -12.98 -10.77 1.47
CA ALA A 67 -13.54 -10.70 2.81
C ALA A 67 -14.41 -9.45 2.95
N ASN A 68 -15.52 -9.57 3.67
CA ASN A 68 -16.30 -8.42 4.09
C ASN A 68 -15.70 -7.85 5.39
N LEU A 69 -14.99 -6.74 5.27
CA LEU A 69 -14.36 -6.00 6.37
C LEU A 69 -15.05 -4.65 6.61
N ARG A 70 -16.27 -4.50 6.09
CA ARG A 70 -17.03 -3.26 6.25
C ARG A 70 -17.17 -2.88 7.71
N SER A 71 -16.81 -1.63 8.04
CA SER A 71 -16.85 -1.09 9.40
C SER A 71 -16.04 -1.90 10.43
N ALA A 72 -15.09 -2.72 10.02
CA ALA A 72 -14.17 -3.41 10.93
C ALA A 72 -13.12 -2.43 11.49
N ASP A 73 -12.73 -2.62 12.74
CA ASP A 73 -11.59 -1.92 13.35
C ASP A 73 -10.31 -2.74 13.11
N LEU A 74 -9.49 -2.32 12.16
CA LEU A 74 -8.19 -2.88 11.83
C LEU A 74 -7.05 -1.97 12.33
N SER A 75 -7.36 -1.01 13.20
CA SER A 75 -6.37 -0.05 13.67
C SER A 75 -5.20 -0.76 14.37
N PHE A 76 -3.97 -0.33 14.06
CA PHE A 76 -2.72 -0.94 14.53
C PHE A 76 -2.51 -2.42 14.14
N ALA A 77 -3.32 -2.99 13.26
CA ALA A 77 -3.13 -4.37 12.80
C ALA A 77 -1.87 -4.50 11.94
N ASN A 78 -1.21 -5.64 12.05
CA ASN A 78 -0.12 -6.01 11.14
C ASN A 78 -0.69 -6.74 9.92
N LEU A 79 -0.88 -6.02 8.82
CA LEU A 79 -1.36 -6.53 7.54
C LEU A 79 -0.23 -6.64 6.49
N ARG A 80 1.03 -6.65 6.94
CA ARG A 80 2.17 -6.74 6.04
C ARG A 80 2.08 -8.00 5.18
N TYR A 81 2.19 -7.84 3.85
CA TYR A 81 2.02 -8.91 2.85
C TYR A 81 0.64 -9.56 2.82
N ALA A 82 -0.37 -9.05 3.53
CA ALA A 82 -1.73 -9.59 3.47
C ALA A 82 -2.33 -9.42 2.07
N ASN A 83 -3.17 -10.35 1.67
CA ASN A 83 -3.90 -10.29 0.41
C ASN A 83 -5.33 -9.82 0.66
N LEU A 84 -5.58 -8.53 0.45
CA LEU A 84 -6.88 -7.87 0.60
C LEU A 84 -7.58 -7.64 -0.76
N ARG A 85 -7.16 -8.36 -1.80
CA ARG A 85 -7.74 -8.19 -3.13
C ARG A 85 -9.26 -8.36 -3.11
N SER A 86 -9.97 -7.38 -3.66
CA SER A 86 -11.43 -7.36 -3.73
C SER A 86 -12.13 -7.44 -2.35
N ALA A 87 -11.46 -7.13 -1.25
CA ALA A 87 -12.10 -7.04 0.06
C ALA A 87 -12.99 -5.80 0.14
N ASP A 88 -14.11 -5.88 0.86
CA ASP A 88 -14.94 -4.71 1.19
C ASP A 88 -14.39 -4.03 2.45
N LEU A 89 -13.72 -2.89 2.26
CA LEU A 89 -13.13 -2.07 3.32
C LEU A 89 -13.92 -0.80 3.61
N ARG A 90 -15.13 -0.67 3.08
CA ARG A 90 -15.94 0.54 3.29
C ARG A 90 -16.20 0.77 4.77
N TYR A 91 -15.92 1.99 5.24
CA TYR A 91 -16.03 2.40 6.64
C TYR A 91 -15.09 1.64 7.61
N ALA A 92 -14.14 0.86 7.13
CA ALA A 92 -13.16 0.20 7.99
C ALA A 92 -12.15 1.21 8.54
N ASP A 93 -11.68 0.99 9.77
CA ASP A 93 -10.59 1.76 10.36
C ASP A 93 -9.26 1.02 10.20
N LEU A 94 -8.41 1.51 9.33
CA LEU A 94 -7.04 1.00 9.08
C LEU A 94 -5.97 1.95 9.66
N SER A 95 -6.36 2.87 10.54
CA SER A 95 -5.44 3.85 11.13
C SER A 95 -4.27 3.15 11.81
N PHE A 96 -3.05 3.57 11.48
CA PHE A 96 -1.81 3.00 12.01
C PHE A 96 -1.59 1.51 11.69
N ALA A 97 -2.39 0.90 10.81
CA ALA A 97 -2.15 -0.47 10.36
C ALA A 97 -0.87 -0.54 9.50
N ASN A 98 -0.14 -1.63 9.64
CA ASN A 98 1.01 -1.89 8.76
C ASN A 98 0.55 -2.61 7.49
N LEU A 99 0.33 -1.86 6.42
CA LEU A 99 -0.09 -2.35 5.10
C LEU A 99 1.10 -2.58 4.14
N SER A 100 2.35 -2.56 4.63
CA SER A 100 3.54 -2.69 3.77
C SER A 100 3.46 -3.94 2.89
N SER A 101 3.52 -3.76 1.58
CA SER A 101 3.40 -4.84 0.58
C SER A 101 2.10 -5.65 0.66
N ALA A 102 1.04 -5.11 1.26
CA ALA A 102 -0.28 -5.70 1.18
C ALA A 102 -0.87 -5.51 -0.23
N ASN A 103 -1.64 -6.48 -0.70
CA ASN A 103 -2.33 -6.40 -1.98
C ASN A 103 -3.78 -5.92 -1.76
N LEU A 104 -4.05 -4.65 -2.02
CA LEU A 104 -5.39 -4.06 -1.94
C LEU A 104 -6.05 -3.89 -3.32
N ARG A 105 -5.55 -4.55 -4.35
CA ARG A 105 -6.07 -4.40 -5.71
C ARG A 105 -7.56 -4.75 -5.76
N TYR A 106 -8.38 -3.86 -6.33
CA TYR A 106 -9.84 -3.98 -6.39
C TYR A 106 -10.55 -4.02 -5.03
N ALA A 107 -9.90 -3.62 -3.94
CA ALA A 107 -10.59 -3.49 -2.66
C ALA A 107 -11.55 -2.30 -2.71
N ASP A 108 -12.78 -2.51 -2.23
CA ASP A 108 -13.78 -1.46 -2.13
C ASP A 108 -13.52 -0.59 -0.91
N GLN A 109 -13.51 0.71 -1.12
CA GLN A 109 -13.30 1.73 -0.08
C GLN A 109 -14.20 2.93 -0.33
N ASN A 110 -14.40 3.77 0.66
CA ASN A 110 -15.13 5.02 0.52
C ASN A 110 -14.55 6.09 1.46
N GLU A 111 -15.13 7.29 1.44
CA GLU A 111 -14.70 8.42 2.28
C GLU A 111 -14.72 8.13 3.79
N GLY A 112 -15.50 7.14 4.23
CA GLY A 112 -15.53 6.68 5.62
C GLY A 112 -14.47 5.63 5.97
N THR A 113 -13.64 5.20 5.02
CA THR A 113 -12.53 4.29 5.28
C THR A 113 -11.35 5.06 5.82
N LEU A 114 -11.00 4.82 7.08
CA LEU A 114 -9.88 5.50 7.74
C LEU A 114 -8.60 4.69 7.54
N PHE A 115 -7.64 5.27 6.86
CA PHE A 115 -6.30 4.69 6.74
C PHE A 115 -5.28 5.75 6.34
N LEU A 116 -4.03 5.33 6.23
CA LEU A 116 -2.91 6.19 5.90
C LEU A 116 -3.24 7.16 4.76
N SER A 117 -3.09 8.45 5.03
CA SER A 117 -3.02 9.46 3.99
C SER A 117 -1.96 9.07 2.96
N ILE A 118 -2.10 9.53 1.73
CA ILE A 118 -1.04 9.30 0.73
C ILE A 118 0.29 9.87 1.25
N ALA A 119 1.40 9.21 0.90
CA ALA A 119 2.73 9.60 1.35
C ALA A 119 3.25 10.90 0.72
N CYS A 120 2.54 11.48 -0.24
CA CYS A 120 2.87 12.74 -0.88
C CYS A 120 1.77 13.79 -0.67
N PRO A 121 2.07 15.11 -0.77
CA PRO A 121 1.07 16.16 -0.69
C PRO A 121 -0.07 15.96 -1.70
N GLU A 122 -1.30 16.11 -1.26
CA GLU A 122 -2.50 15.96 -2.10
C GLU A 122 -2.71 17.16 -3.00
N GLU A 123 -2.29 18.35 -2.58
CA GLU A 123 -2.47 19.62 -3.29
C GLU A 123 -1.15 20.37 -3.44
N GLY A 124 -1.15 21.38 -4.31
CA GLY A 124 -0.01 22.28 -4.57
C GLY A 124 1.15 21.58 -5.29
N SER A 125 2.16 22.35 -5.68
CA SER A 125 3.40 21.83 -6.26
C SER A 125 4.42 21.53 -5.16
N PHE A 126 5.22 20.46 -5.33
CA PHE A 126 6.27 20.12 -4.35
C PHE A 126 7.47 19.47 -5.01
N ILE A 127 8.58 19.44 -4.28
CA ILE A 127 9.83 18.82 -4.70
C ILE A 127 9.84 17.34 -4.34
N ALA A 128 10.34 16.53 -5.27
CA ALA A 128 10.48 15.09 -5.14
C ALA A 128 11.79 14.62 -5.78
N TYR A 129 12.14 13.36 -5.55
CA TYR A 129 13.38 12.76 -6.01
C TYR A 129 13.15 11.38 -6.61
N LYS A 130 13.89 11.09 -7.68
CA LYS A 130 13.88 9.78 -8.34
C LYS A 130 15.32 9.35 -8.60
N LYS A 131 15.61 8.07 -8.37
CA LYS A 131 16.84 7.44 -8.87
C LYS A 131 16.64 6.99 -10.31
N ALA A 132 17.61 7.21 -11.16
CA ALA A 132 17.69 6.73 -12.52
C ALA A 132 19.16 6.36 -12.82
N GLY A 133 19.46 5.06 -12.84
CA GLY A 133 20.83 4.54 -12.89
C GLY A 133 21.64 5.00 -11.68
N ASP A 134 22.78 5.63 -11.96
CA ASP A 134 23.69 6.23 -10.98
C ASP A 134 23.40 7.72 -10.71
N LYS A 135 22.22 8.21 -11.11
CA LYS A 135 21.81 9.60 -10.96
C LYS A 135 20.62 9.76 -10.04
N ILE A 136 20.52 10.94 -9.43
CA ILE A 136 19.33 11.42 -8.73
C ILE A 136 18.74 12.56 -9.55
N VAL A 137 17.50 12.38 -9.95
CA VAL A 137 16.71 13.41 -10.63
C VAL A 137 15.86 14.13 -9.60
N LYS A 138 16.06 15.45 -9.49
CA LYS A 138 15.18 16.31 -8.69
C LYS A 138 14.01 16.75 -9.54
N LEU A 139 12.83 16.47 -9.05
CA LEU A 139 11.56 16.71 -9.72
C LEU A 139 10.76 17.78 -9.00
N MET A 140 9.98 18.54 -9.73
CA MET A 140 8.84 19.28 -9.20
C MET A 140 7.56 18.62 -9.70
N ILE A 141 6.80 18.03 -8.80
CA ILE A 141 5.46 17.55 -9.09
C ILE A 141 4.56 18.78 -9.21
N THR A 142 3.94 18.96 -10.37
CA THR A 142 3.12 20.15 -10.65
C THR A 142 1.76 20.04 -9.97
N GLU A 143 1.11 21.17 -9.72
CA GLU A 143 -0.18 21.24 -9.04
C GLU A 143 -1.27 20.42 -9.75
N ASP A 144 -1.27 20.42 -11.09
CA ASP A 144 -2.20 19.74 -11.95
C ASP A 144 -1.87 18.25 -12.19
N ALA A 145 -0.79 17.74 -11.61
CA ALA A 145 -0.43 16.33 -11.72
C ALA A 145 -1.38 15.46 -10.89
N LYS A 146 -1.94 14.40 -11.48
CA LYS A 146 -2.55 13.31 -10.70
C LYS A 146 -1.48 12.62 -9.87
N ARG A 147 -1.81 12.22 -8.66
CA ARG A 147 -0.86 11.68 -7.67
C ARG A 147 -1.41 10.44 -7.03
N SER A 148 -0.51 9.55 -6.67
CA SER A 148 -0.86 8.31 -5.98
C SER A 148 0.30 7.84 -5.12
N SER A 149 -0.03 7.26 -3.98
CA SER A 149 0.85 6.37 -3.22
C SER A 149 0.01 5.31 -2.54
N ALA A 150 0.55 4.13 -2.36
CA ALA A 150 -0.18 3.04 -1.72
C ALA A 150 0.35 2.81 -0.30
N THR A 151 0.97 1.66 -0.09
CA THR A 151 1.39 1.16 1.23
C THR A 151 2.83 1.46 1.56
N THR A 152 3.58 2.07 0.64
CA THR A 152 4.99 2.43 0.80
C THR A 152 5.21 3.94 0.69
N LEU A 153 6.44 4.38 0.94
CA LEU A 153 6.84 5.79 0.73
C LEU A 153 7.12 6.11 -0.74
N LYS A 154 6.97 5.12 -1.64
CA LYS A 154 7.05 5.34 -3.08
C LYS A 154 5.75 5.94 -3.59
N CYS A 155 5.87 7.08 -4.26
CA CYS A 155 4.75 7.79 -4.84
C CYS A 155 4.82 7.75 -6.37
N ARG A 156 3.69 8.01 -7.02
CA ARG A 156 3.58 8.18 -8.48
C ARG A 156 2.89 9.49 -8.82
N ALA A 157 3.27 10.09 -9.94
CA ALA A 157 2.56 11.22 -10.52
C ALA A 157 2.37 11.04 -12.03
N SER A 158 1.33 11.67 -12.57
CA SER A 158 1.08 11.68 -14.01
C SER A 158 2.08 12.55 -14.75
N LYS A 159 2.63 13.59 -14.11
CA LYS A 159 3.62 14.48 -14.69
C LYS A 159 4.56 15.08 -13.64
N ALA A 160 5.75 15.47 -14.10
CA ALA A 160 6.74 16.17 -13.29
C ALA A 160 7.63 17.05 -14.15
N LYS A 161 8.05 18.21 -13.63
CA LYS A 161 9.08 19.06 -14.23
C LYS A 161 10.44 18.65 -13.68
N ILE A 162 11.42 18.51 -14.57
CA ILE A 162 12.79 18.14 -14.20
C ILE A 162 13.55 19.40 -13.79
N ILE A 163 14.02 19.43 -12.55
CA ILE A 163 14.71 20.60 -11.98
C ILE A 163 16.23 20.50 -12.11
N SER A 164 16.78 19.34 -11.70
CA SER A 164 18.22 19.09 -11.79
C SER A 164 18.52 17.60 -11.80
N ILE A 165 19.72 17.27 -12.24
CA ILE A 165 20.28 15.91 -12.20
C ILE A 165 21.62 16.00 -11.49
N GLU A 166 21.91 15.08 -10.58
CA GLU A 166 23.18 14.96 -9.87
C GLU A 166 23.59 13.50 -9.77
N ASN A 167 24.85 13.22 -9.45
CA ASN A 167 25.29 11.86 -9.15
C ASN A 167 24.71 11.37 -7.82
N VAL A 168 24.54 10.05 -7.65
CA VAL A 168 24.00 9.45 -6.40
C VAL A 168 24.85 9.83 -5.17
N ASP A 169 26.16 10.04 -5.34
CA ASP A 169 27.05 10.51 -4.27
C ASP A 169 26.86 11.99 -3.91
N GLY A 170 26.06 12.72 -4.68
CA GLY A 170 25.77 14.14 -4.47
C GLY A 170 26.72 15.09 -5.21
N THR A 171 27.66 14.57 -5.99
CA THR A 171 28.53 15.42 -6.84
C THR A 171 27.75 15.96 -8.04
N PRO A 172 28.13 17.13 -8.57
CA PRO A 172 27.53 17.67 -9.78
C PRO A 172 27.61 16.70 -10.95
N CYS A 173 26.62 16.74 -11.84
CA CYS A 173 26.56 15.95 -13.05
C CYS A 173 26.52 16.90 -14.26
N ASP A 174 27.39 16.68 -15.25
CA ASP A 174 27.44 17.47 -16.49
C ASP A 174 26.35 17.07 -17.50
N GLN A 175 25.65 15.94 -17.25
CA GLN A 175 24.57 15.48 -18.12
C GLN A 175 23.30 16.29 -17.86
N ASN A 176 22.64 16.72 -18.94
CA ASN A 176 21.38 17.44 -18.86
C ASN A 176 20.15 16.53 -19.03
N PHE A 177 20.35 15.22 -19.22
CA PHE A 177 19.29 14.21 -19.29
C PHE A 177 19.76 12.87 -18.76
N VAL A 178 18.79 12.03 -18.38
CA VAL A 178 18.96 10.61 -18.04
C VAL A 178 17.72 9.84 -18.45
N SER A 179 17.86 8.59 -18.89
CA SER A 179 16.73 7.72 -19.19
C SER A 179 16.23 6.98 -17.95
N SER A 180 14.99 6.55 -18.00
CA SER A 180 14.42 5.67 -16.97
C SER A 180 15.07 4.28 -17.03
N ASP A 181 15.27 3.66 -15.86
CA ASP A 181 15.78 2.28 -15.75
C ASP A 181 14.82 1.24 -16.33
N TYR A 182 13.51 1.54 -16.36
CA TYR A 182 12.46 0.63 -16.83
C TYR A 182 12.09 0.83 -18.30
N ASP A 183 12.28 2.03 -18.82
CA ASP A 183 11.98 2.39 -20.20
C ASP A 183 13.03 3.38 -20.71
N ALA A 184 13.98 2.89 -21.47
CA ALA A 184 15.09 3.70 -22.00
C ALA A 184 14.60 4.82 -22.92
N SER A 185 13.39 4.75 -23.47
CA SER A 185 12.80 5.81 -24.29
C SER A 185 12.20 6.94 -23.44
N PHE A 186 11.95 6.70 -22.14
CA PHE A 186 11.44 7.71 -21.22
C PHE A 186 12.58 8.52 -20.62
N ILE A 187 12.72 9.75 -21.10
CA ILE A 187 13.89 10.61 -20.81
C ILE A 187 13.51 11.75 -19.86
N TYR A 188 14.26 11.90 -18.79
CA TYR A 188 14.24 13.04 -17.88
C TYR A 188 15.26 14.07 -18.32
N ARG A 189 14.83 15.20 -18.89
CA ARG A 189 15.70 16.28 -19.34
C ARG A 189 15.49 17.55 -18.51
N ILE A 190 16.56 18.18 -18.03
CA ILE A 190 16.49 19.38 -17.21
C ILE A 190 15.70 20.48 -17.92
N GLY A 191 14.74 21.09 -17.21
CA GLY A 191 13.86 22.14 -17.69
C GLY A 191 12.57 21.65 -18.37
N GLU A 192 12.52 20.40 -18.82
CA GLU A 192 11.34 19.82 -19.48
C GLU A 192 10.33 19.23 -18.47
N VAL A 193 9.09 19.05 -18.94
CA VAL A 193 8.03 18.34 -18.23
C VAL A 193 7.88 16.96 -18.87
N VAL A 194 7.95 15.92 -18.08
CA VAL A 194 7.58 14.56 -18.49
C VAL A 194 6.15 14.30 -18.10
N GLU A 195 5.39 13.62 -18.96
CA GLU A 195 4.00 13.27 -18.74
C GLU A 195 3.74 11.80 -19.13
N VAL A 196 2.96 11.11 -18.29
CA VAL A 196 2.52 9.73 -18.50
C VAL A 196 1.04 9.74 -18.82
N THR A 197 0.70 9.49 -20.09
CA THR A 197 -0.69 9.62 -20.60
C THR A 197 -1.62 8.50 -20.14
N ASN A 198 -1.07 7.34 -19.79
CA ASN A 198 -1.79 6.17 -19.29
C ASN A 198 -1.64 6.00 -17.77
N PHE A 199 -1.58 7.12 -17.02
CA PHE A 199 -1.48 7.10 -15.57
C PHE A 199 -2.62 6.27 -14.97
N ASP A 200 -2.26 5.28 -14.14
CA ASP A 200 -3.22 4.44 -13.43
C ASP A 200 -3.63 5.10 -12.12
N GLU A 201 -4.91 5.39 -11.96
CA GLU A 201 -5.45 6.02 -10.74
C GLU A 201 -5.69 5.03 -9.60
N ASP A 202 -5.65 3.71 -9.89
CA ASP A 202 -5.68 2.72 -8.82
C ASP A 202 -4.40 2.82 -7.96
N ARG A 203 -4.55 3.43 -6.78
CA ARG A 203 -3.44 3.65 -5.86
C ARG A 203 -2.76 2.35 -5.41
N TRP A 204 -3.48 1.24 -5.40
CA TRP A 204 -2.99 -0.05 -4.94
C TRP A 204 -2.13 -0.78 -5.97
N ASN A 205 -2.12 -0.30 -7.19
CA ASN A 205 -1.23 -0.78 -8.24
C ASN A 205 0.10 0.00 -8.20
N GLU A 206 0.98 -0.31 -7.24
CA GLU A 206 2.22 0.44 -6.99
C GLU A 206 3.21 0.43 -8.16
N CYS A 207 3.16 -0.58 -9.01
CA CYS A 207 4.05 -0.72 -10.18
C CYS A 207 3.40 -0.23 -11.49
N ALA A 208 2.23 0.40 -11.42
CA ALA A 208 1.52 0.93 -12.57
C ALA A 208 2.25 2.11 -13.25
N PRO A 209 1.85 2.47 -14.48
CA PRO A 209 2.40 3.62 -15.17
C PRO A 209 2.33 4.92 -14.37
N GLY A 210 3.43 5.67 -14.39
CA GLY A 210 3.58 6.93 -13.67
C GLY A 210 5.04 7.32 -13.49
N VAL A 211 5.29 8.57 -13.17
CA VAL A 211 6.59 9.04 -12.70
C VAL A 211 6.71 8.64 -11.23
N HIS A 212 7.48 7.59 -10.95
CA HIS A 212 7.72 7.11 -9.58
C HIS A 212 8.76 7.99 -8.88
N PHE A 213 8.48 8.36 -7.63
CA PHE A 213 9.34 9.26 -6.86
C PHE A 213 9.25 9.03 -5.36
N PHE A 214 10.15 9.68 -4.62
CA PHE A 214 10.16 9.79 -3.17
C PHE A 214 10.22 11.26 -2.75
N LEU A 215 9.67 11.60 -1.60
CA LEU A 215 9.79 12.94 -1.03
C LEU A 215 11.19 13.19 -0.43
N SER A 216 11.88 12.13 -0.04
CA SER A 216 13.23 12.19 0.50
C SER A 216 14.26 11.75 -0.55
N LYS A 217 15.31 12.55 -0.71
CA LYS A 217 16.46 12.22 -1.56
C LYS A 217 17.15 10.93 -1.09
N GLU A 218 17.27 10.75 0.22
CA GLU A 218 17.91 9.56 0.80
C GLU A 218 17.09 8.28 0.54
N LEU A 219 15.76 8.36 0.58
CA LEU A 219 14.91 7.23 0.19
C LEU A 219 15.07 6.90 -1.31
N ALA A 220 15.15 7.93 -2.16
CA ALA A 220 15.37 7.69 -3.58
C ALA A 220 16.71 7.02 -3.86
N LYS A 221 17.79 7.37 -3.14
CA LYS A 221 19.11 6.73 -3.26
C LYS A 221 19.10 5.25 -2.90
N GLN A 222 18.33 4.88 -1.87
CA GLN A 222 18.26 3.50 -1.36
C GLN A 222 17.38 2.58 -2.21
N TYR A 223 16.60 3.14 -3.12
CA TYR A 223 15.70 2.37 -3.97
C TYR A 223 16.48 1.70 -5.11
N ASN A 224 16.34 0.38 -5.22
CA ASN A 224 16.95 -0.46 -6.26
C ASN A 224 15.90 -0.98 -7.25
#